data_a3a5a9f8a49d66ad6ba0f608d9a1e9f3
#
_entry.id   a3a5a9f8a49d66ad6ba0f608d9a1e9f3
#
_cell.length_a   1.000
_cell.length_b   1.000
_cell.length_c   1.000
_cell.angle_alpha   90.00
_cell.angle_beta   90.00
_cell.angle_gamma   90.00
#
_symmetry.space_group_name_H-M   'P 1'
#
loop_
_entity.id
_entity.type
_entity.pdbx_description
1 polymer ?
#
loop_
_entity_poly.entity_id
_entity_poly.type
_entity_poly.pdbx_seq_one_letter_code
_entity_poly.pdbx_strand_id
1 'polypeptide(L)'
;YKKKEFSPESTLILFEEPEAFLHPTQQEYLNSSLRALSAEDGQQVIISTHSPVFVSRNIEEISSVIKLKREKGVTKCFQVSEKARKNIIERNNEFVELLSSKLDDPFTNKKTKDRIRNILGDTEDGKRMEEEAIRYSLWLDLERASSFFAEIVLICEGATEKAFIDYLIRNEWIDLRERKIYVLDVMGKFNIHRYMNLFKELGIYHSILADRDENNNVHEIINQFIENNKNIYTKNIYFFDKKIEDFLGIPLPHRRDKRPLNVLWHYKNGKISKDKIYKLKRIIERLI
;
A
#
# COMPACT_ATOMS: atom_id res chain seq x y z
N TYR A 1 35.22 42.91 14.29
CA TYR A 1 35.26 41.65 13.53
C TYR A 1 34.24 41.75 12.41
N LYS A 2 34.67 42.10 11.19
CA LYS A 2 33.91 41.85 9.99
C LYS A 2 33.84 40.31 9.88
N LYS A 3 32.70 39.70 10.15
CA LYS A 3 32.40 38.36 9.66
C LYS A 3 32.54 38.45 8.15
N LYS A 4 33.65 37.97 7.59
CA LYS A 4 33.65 37.51 6.21
C LYS A 4 32.63 36.39 6.23
N GLU A 5 31.51 36.63 5.65
CA GLU A 5 30.44 35.67 5.54
C GLU A 5 31.00 34.46 4.82
N PHE A 6 31.16 33.39 5.58
CA PHE A 6 31.34 32.08 5.01
C PHE A 6 29.99 31.76 4.40
N SER A 7 29.86 32.00 3.12
CA SER A 7 28.70 31.65 2.32
C SER A 7 29.13 30.45 1.47
N PRO A 8 28.97 29.22 1.98
CA PRO A 8 29.29 28.03 1.20
C PRO A 8 28.35 27.97 0.00
N GLU A 9 28.88 27.59 -1.18
CA GLU A 9 28.08 27.36 -2.39
C GLU A 9 27.05 26.22 -2.17
N SER A 10 27.35 25.33 -1.24
CA SER A 10 26.42 24.26 -0.82
C SER A 10 26.59 23.89 0.67
N THR A 11 25.52 23.60 1.33
CA THR A 11 25.48 23.13 2.72
C THR A 11 24.80 21.76 2.79
N LEU A 12 25.47 20.78 3.39
CA LEU A 12 24.90 19.47 3.70
C LEU A 12 24.59 19.40 5.20
N ILE A 13 23.33 19.16 5.52
CA ILE A 13 22.83 19.04 6.89
C ILE A 13 22.40 17.60 7.12
N LEU A 14 22.95 16.98 8.16
CA LEU A 14 22.68 15.58 8.52
C LEU A 14 21.96 15.54 9.86
N PHE A 15 20.84 14.86 9.91
CA PHE A 15 20.09 14.59 11.15
C PHE A 15 19.96 13.10 11.37
N GLU A 16 20.20 12.66 12.61
CA GLU A 16 19.94 11.32 13.08
C GLU A 16 18.73 11.38 14.03
N GLU A 17 17.68 10.63 13.67
CA GLU A 17 16.43 10.52 14.43
C GLU A 17 15.92 11.85 14.98
N PRO A 18 15.71 12.88 14.12
CA PRO A 18 15.32 14.22 14.61
C PRO A 18 13.95 14.23 15.28
N GLU A 19 13.16 13.18 15.10
CA GLU A 19 11.88 12.96 15.78
C GLU A 19 12.00 12.55 17.23
N ALA A 20 13.19 12.18 17.71
CA ALA A 20 13.38 11.68 19.07
C ALA A 20 12.82 12.67 20.10
N PHE A 21 11.95 12.16 20.98
CA PHE A 21 11.25 12.92 22.03
C PHE A 21 10.24 13.99 21.54
N LEU A 22 9.96 14.08 20.24
CA LEU A 22 8.96 14.99 19.73
C LEU A 22 7.57 14.36 19.70
N HIS A 23 6.58 15.14 20.11
CA HIS A 23 5.17 14.78 19.92
C HIS A 23 4.83 14.68 18.41
N PRO A 24 3.91 13.81 17.97
CA PRO A 24 3.60 13.65 16.54
C PRO A 24 3.32 14.97 15.78
N THR A 25 2.62 15.91 16.41
CA THR A 25 2.38 17.24 15.81
C THR A 25 3.68 18.02 15.59
N GLN A 26 4.64 17.92 16.53
CA GLN A 26 5.94 18.57 16.42
C GLN A 26 6.80 17.92 15.33
N GLN A 27 6.68 16.59 15.15
CA GLN A 27 7.35 15.90 14.05
C GLN A 27 6.86 16.40 12.68
N GLU A 28 5.56 16.65 12.51
CA GLU A 28 5.01 17.24 11.27
C GLU A 28 5.54 18.66 11.03
N TYR A 29 5.62 19.50 12.06
CA TYR A 29 6.22 20.84 11.92
C TYR A 29 7.71 20.77 11.56
N LEU A 30 8.46 19.90 12.22
CA LEU A 30 9.87 19.70 11.93
C LEU A 30 10.07 19.21 10.49
N ASN A 31 9.29 18.20 10.06
CA ASN A 31 9.34 17.69 8.68
C ASN A 31 9.08 18.82 7.67
N SER A 32 8.07 19.65 7.90
CA SER A 32 7.76 20.79 7.03
C SER A 32 8.90 21.81 6.97
N SER A 33 9.52 22.10 8.12
CA SER A 33 10.67 23.03 8.20
C SER A 33 11.90 22.48 7.49
N LEU A 34 12.20 21.19 7.64
CA LEU A 34 13.35 20.57 6.98
C LEU A 34 13.15 20.46 5.46
N ARG A 35 11.91 20.25 5.01
CA ARG A 35 11.57 20.31 3.58
C ARG A 35 11.73 21.71 3.01
N ALA A 36 11.26 22.74 3.72
CA ALA A 36 11.45 24.13 3.30
C ALA A 36 12.95 24.45 3.21
N LEU A 37 13.74 24.05 4.19
CA LEU A 37 15.18 24.25 4.19
C LEU A 37 15.86 23.54 3.00
N SER A 38 15.46 22.30 2.70
CA SER A 38 16.03 21.54 1.57
C SER A 38 15.62 22.08 0.19
N ALA A 39 14.62 22.96 0.14
CA ALA A 39 14.19 23.62 -1.10
C ALA A 39 14.97 24.93 -1.38
N GLU A 40 15.77 25.41 -0.41
CA GLU A 40 16.64 26.58 -0.61
C GLU A 40 17.84 26.20 -1.47
N ASP A 41 18.29 27.12 -2.32
CA ASP A 41 19.44 26.92 -3.20
C ASP A 41 20.72 26.58 -2.39
N GLY A 42 21.40 25.53 -2.83
CA GLY A 42 22.62 25.07 -2.18
C GLY A 42 22.41 24.32 -0.85
N GLN A 43 21.20 24.08 -0.43
CA GLN A 43 20.91 23.32 0.79
C GLN A 43 20.55 21.85 0.46
N GLN A 44 21.16 20.93 1.20
CA GLN A 44 20.83 19.52 1.16
C GLN A 44 20.61 18.97 2.57
N VAL A 45 19.49 18.27 2.79
CA VAL A 45 19.16 17.69 4.09
C VAL A 45 19.07 16.17 3.94
N ILE A 46 19.79 15.44 4.78
CA ILE A 46 19.71 13.97 4.89
C ILE A 46 19.27 13.63 6.32
N ILE A 47 18.27 12.79 6.43
CA ILE A 47 17.65 12.38 7.70
C ILE A 47 17.68 10.85 7.80
N SER A 48 18.25 10.31 8.89
CA SER A 48 17.94 8.94 9.30
C SER A 48 16.76 8.96 10.26
N THR A 49 15.75 8.12 10.03
CA THR A 49 14.51 8.16 10.82
C THR A 49 13.83 6.79 10.89
N HIS A 50 13.12 6.56 11.98
CA HIS A 50 12.15 5.47 12.16
C HIS A 50 10.70 5.96 12.14
N SER A 51 10.47 7.26 11.95
CA SER A 51 9.13 7.85 11.91
C SER A 51 8.55 7.91 10.48
N PRO A 52 7.35 7.38 10.27
CA PRO A 52 6.67 7.50 8.97
C PRO A 52 6.33 8.95 8.59
N VAL A 53 6.40 9.89 9.54
CA VAL A 53 6.15 11.31 9.28
C VAL A 53 7.17 11.88 8.29
N PHE A 54 8.43 11.44 8.36
CA PHE A 54 9.52 11.93 7.50
C PHE A 54 9.60 11.21 6.16
N VAL A 55 8.86 10.10 5.98
CA VAL A 55 8.80 9.42 4.70
C VAL A 55 7.98 10.25 3.70
N SER A 56 8.52 10.44 2.50
CA SER A 56 7.78 11.12 1.45
C SER A 56 6.53 10.33 1.06
N ARG A 57 5.41 11.03 1.07
CA ARG A 57 4.09 10.53 0.65
C ARG A 57 3.73 10.97 -0.77
N ASN A 58 4.68 11.58 -1.46
CA ASN A 58 4.54 12.03 -2.83
C ASN A 58 5.39 11.19 -3.76
N ILE A 59 4.79 10.64 -4.82
CA ILE A 59 5.51 9.83 -5.82
C ILE A 59 6.63 10.61 -6.52
N GLU A 60 6.50 11.93 -6.64
CA GLU A 60 7.53 12.78 -7.25
C GLU A 60 8.81 12.82 -6.40
N GLU A 61 8.66 12.71 -5.09
CA GLU A 61 9.75 12.76 -4.12
C GLU A 61 10.17 11.39 -3.60
N ILE A 62 9.53 10.31 -4.05
CA ILE A 62 9.78 8.97 -3.53
C ILE A 62 11.23 8.52 -3.77
N SER A 63 11.90 9.09 -4.77
CA SER A 63 13.31 8.86 -5.03
C SER A 63 14.25 9.39 -3.93
N SER A 64 13.77 10.30 -3.07
CA SER A 64 14.52 10.76 -1.90
C SER A 64 14.51 9.74 -0.75
N VAL A 65 13.62 8.74 -0.79
CA VAL A 65 13.53 7.71 0.24
C VAL A 65 14.53 6.60 -0.03
N ILE A 66 15.46 6.41 0.92
CA ILE A 66 16.45 5.34 0.90
C ILE A 66 16.14 4.38 2.04
N LYS A 67 15.73 3.15 1.71
CA LYS A 67 15.49 2.10 2.69
C LYS A 67 16.75 1.24 2.86
N LEU A 68 17.20 1.14 4.09
CA LEU A 68 18.29 0.25 4.46
C LEU A 68 17.73 -1.03 5.09
N LYS A 69 18.22 -2.18 4.66
CA LYS A 69 17.84 -3.48 5.20
C LYS A 69 19.07 -4.34 5.43
N ARG A 70 19.19 -4.90 6.62
CA ARG A 70 20.27 -5.83 6.96
C ARG A 70 19.80 -7.26 6.69
N GLU A 71 20.47 -7.95 5.77
CA GLU A 71 20.22 -9.35 5.43
C GLU A 71 21.52 -10.15 5.52
N LYS A 72 21.53 -11.22 6.33
CA LYS A 72 22.70 -12.09 6.52
C LYS A 72 24.00 -11.34 6.81
N GLY A 73 23.93 -10.29 7.62
CA GLY A 73 25.08 -9.48 8.00
C GLY A 73 25.50 -8.40 7.00
N VAL A 74 24.90 -8.35 5.82
CA VAL A 74 25.13 -7.33 4.79
C VAL A 74 23.99 -6.31 4.78
N THR A 75 24.34 -5.02 4.74
CA THR A 75 23.35 -3.96 4.56
C THR A 75 23.07 -3.77 3.06
N LYS A 76 21.80 -3.92 2.68
CA LYS A 76 21.30 -3.61 1.35
C LYS A 76 20.63 -2.24 1.36
N CYS A 77 20.82 -1.49 0.29
CA CYS A 77 20.23 -0.20 0.07
C CYS A 77 19.18 -0.32 -1.05
N PHE A 78 17.98 0.18 -0.79
CA PHE A 78 16.87 0.22 -1.74
C PHE A 78 16.41 1.67 -1.91
N GLN A 79 16.27 2.09 -3.17
CA GLN A 79 15.84 3.43 -3.51
C GLN A 79 15.04 3.37 -4.81
N VAL A 80 13.95 4.11 -4.88
CA VAL A 80 13.19 4.25 -6.11
C VAL A 80 13.93 5.21 -7.03
N SER A 81 14.68 4.68 -8.00
CA SER A 81 15.35 5.50 -8.99
C SER A 81 14.34 6.25 -9.88
N GLU A 82 14.78 7.32 -10.57
CA GLU A 82 13.94 8.01 -11.56
C GLU A 82 13.39 7.08 -12.65
N LYS A 83 14.19 6.11 -13.08
CA LYS A 83 13.74 5.08 -14.02
C LYS A 83 12.67 4.20 -13.40
N ALA A 84 12.87 3.74 -12.16
CA ALA A 84 11.89 2.94 -11.43
C ALA A 84 10.59 3.71 -11.18
N ARG A 85 10.66 5.00 -10.83
CA ARG A 85 9.51 5.88 -10.70
C ARG A 85 8.71 5.98 -11.99
N LYS A 86 9.36 6.19 -13.12
CA LYS A 86 8.71 6.18 -14.45
C LYS A 86 8.04 4.84 -14.73
N ASN A 87 8.71 3.73 -14.48
CA ASN A 87 8.15 2.39 -14.65
C ASN A 87 6.91 2.16 -13.77
N ILE A 88 6.88 2.66 -12.53
CA ILE A 88 5.70 2.55 -11.66
C ILE A 88 4.50 3.29 -12.28
N ILE A 89 4.74 4.49 -12.80
CA ILE A 89 3.70 5.30 -13.47
C ILE A 89 3.24 4.60 -14.76
N GLU A 90 4.17 4.13 -15.59
CA GLU A 90 3.86 3.39 -16.82
C GLU A 90 3.02 2.13 -16.55
N ARG A 91 3.33 1.37 -15.51
CA ARG A 91 2.52 0.22 -15.09
C ARG A 91 1.10 0.59 -14.65
N ASN A 92 0.92 1.76 -14.06
CA ASN A 92 -0.41 2.26 -13.77
C ASN A 92 -1.18 2.61 -15.06
N ASN A 93 -0.51 3.21 -16.02
CA ASN A 93 -1.11 3.53 -17.32
C ASN A 93 -1.46 2.27 -18.11
N GLU A 94 -0.59 1.24 -18.11
CA GLU A 94 -0.91 -0.08 -18.70
C GLU A 94 -2.22 -0.66 -18.14
N PHE A 95 -2.49 -0.46 -16.87
CA PHE A 95 -3.75 -0.90 -16.25
C PHE A 95 -4.95 -0.13 -16.81
N VAL A 96 -4.84 1.18 -16.95
CA VAL A 96 -5.89 2.02 -17.55
C VAL A 96 -6.12 1.64 -19.02
N GLU A 97 -5.06 1.44 -19.78
CA GLU A 97 -5.11 1.00 -21.16
C GLU A 97 -5.78 -0.38 -21.31
N LEU A 98 -5.44 -1.32 -20.44
CA LEU A 98 -6.05 -2.66 -20.40
C LEU A 98 -7.57 -2.56 -20.22
N LEU A 99 -8.03 -1.75 -19.27
CA LEU A 99 -9.47 -1.55 -19.05
C LEU A 99 -10.12 -0.83 -20.23
N SER A 100 -9.47 0.20 -20.76
CA SER A 100 -9.97 0.98 -21.91
C SER A 100 -10.12 0.10 -23.15
N SER A 101 -9.16 -0.79 -23.45
CA SER A 101 -9.23 -1.69 -24.59
C SER A 101 -10.45 -2.62 -24.54
N LYS A 102 -10.96 -2.92 -23.34
CA LYS A 102 -12.20 -3.71 -23.18
C LYS A 102 -13.48 -2.94 -23.51
N LEU A 103 -13.44 -1.62 -23.53
CA LEU A 103 -14.57 -0.80 -23.97
C LEU A 103 -14.79 -0.93 -25.48
N ASP A 104 -13.71 -1.04 -26.24
CA ASP A 104 -13.75 -1.14 -27.71
C ASP A 104 -13.89 -2.60 -28.18
N ASP A 105 -13.64 -3.58 -27.32
CA ASP A 105 -13.74 -5.00 -27.63
C ASP A 105 -15.22 -5.40 -27.92
N PRO A 106 -15.56 -5.90 -29.12
CA PRO A 106 -16.92 -6.29 -29.47
C PRO A 106 -17.42 -7.50 -28.68
N PHE A 107 -16.53 -8.33 -28.13
CA PHE A 107 -16.88 -9.50 -27.32
C PHE A 107 -17.13 -9.17 -25.86
N THR A 108 -16.79 -7.97 -25.41
CA THR A 108 -17.06 -7.51 -24.05
C THR A 108 -18.54 -7.12 -23.92
N ASN A 109 -19.26 -7.79 -23.00
CA ASN A 109 -20.68 -7.52 -22.79
C ASN A 109 -20.96 -6.12 -22.21
N LYS A 110 -22.17 -5.60 -22.45
CA LYS A 110 -22.59 -4.26 -22.03
C LYS A 110 -22.39 -4.00 -20.54
N LYS A 111 -22.75 -4.97 -19.68
CA LYS A 111 -22.62 -4.83 -18.22
C LYS A 111 -21.17 -4.65 -17.77
N THR A 112 -20.25 -5.33 -18.43
CA THR A 112 -18.80 -5.17 -18.18
C THR A 112 -18.32 -3.79 -18.63
N LYS A 113 -18.74 -3.34 -19.85
CA LYS A 113 -18.40 -2.00 -20.34
C LYS A 113 -18.91 -0.90 -19.42
N ASP A 114 -20.16 -0.98 -18.96
CA ASP A 114 -20.73 0.00 -18.03
C ASP A 114 -19.97 0.05 -16.70
N ARG A 115 -19.50 -1.09 -16.22
CA ARG A 115 -18.66 -1.14 -15.02
C ARG A 115 -17.28 -0.53 -15.23
N ILE A 116 -16.64 -0.78 -16.38
CA ILE A 116 -15.36 -0.17 -16.72
C ILE A 116 -15.51 1.36 -16.81
N ARG A 117 -16.58 1.85 -17.45
CA ARG A 117 -16.89 3.29 -17.49
C ARG A 117 -17.05 3.88 -16.09
N ASN A 118 -17.76 3.18 -15.20
CA ASN A 118 -17.89 3.61 -13.79
C ASN A 118 -16.55 3.67 -13.03
N ILE A 119 -15.56 2.90 -13.46
CA ILE A 119 -14.22 2.88 -12.86
C ILE A 119 -13.35 3.99 -13.45
N LEU A 120 -13.26 4.06 -14.76
CA LEU A 120 -12.41 5.01 -15.47
C LEU A 120 -13.04 6.42 -15.56
N GLY A 121 -14.36 6.52 -15.30
CA GLY A 121 -15.14 7.71 -15.60
C GLY A 121 -15.54 7.78 -17.07
N ASP A 122 -16.60 8.54 -17.36
CA ASP A 122 -17.12 8.72 -18.74
C ASP A 122 -16.41 9.85 -19.50
N THR A 123 -15.45 10.52 -18.87
CA THR A 123 -14.76 11.69 -19.41
C THR A 123 -13.26 11.45 -19.51
N GLU A 124 -12.59 12.23 -20.36
CA GLU A 124 -11.12 12.24 -20.41
C GLU A 124 -10.50 12.61 -19.04
N ASP A 125 -11.16 13.46 -18.26
CA ASP A 125 -10.71 13.80 -16.92
C ASP A 125 -10.77 12.60 -15.97
N GLY A 126 -11.78 11.73 -16.10
CA GLY A 126 -11.88 10.50 -15.31
C GLY A 126 -10.70 9.56 -15.58
N LYS A 127 -10.33 9.38 -16.86
CA LYS A 127 -9.14 8.58 -17.23
C LYS A 127 -7.86 9.18 -16.67
N ARG A 128 -7.67 10.50 -16.80
CA ARG A 128 -6.51 11.21 -16.24
C ARG A 128 -6.44 11.09 -14.72
N MET A 129 -7.57 11.16 -14.04
CA MET A 129 -7.62 10.94 -12.59
C MET A 129 -7.17 9.52 -12.22
N GLU A 130 -7.54 8.51 -12.99
CA GLU A 130 -7.10 7.14 -12.74
C GLU A 130 -5.61 6.94 -13.09
N GLU A 131 -5.10 7.58 -14.13
CA GLU A 131 -3.67 7.63 -14.46
C GLU A 131 -2.84 8.29 -13.33
N GLU A 132 -3.38 9.34 -12.73
CA GLU A 132 -2.77 10.03 -11.59
C GLU A 132 -2.98 9.33 -10.24
N ALA A 133 -3.81 8.29 -10.17
CA ALA A 133 -4.20 7.66 -8.91
C ALA A 133 -3.03 7.13 -8.09
N ILE A 134 -1.91 6.74 -8.72
CA ILE A 134 -0.68 6.35 -8.01
C ILE A 134 -0.12 7.53 -7.18
N ARG A 135 -0.24 8.75 -7.66
CA ARG A 135 0.22 9.95 -6.97
C ARG A 135 -0.61 10.21 -5.72
N TYR A 136 -1.92 10.05 -5.84
CA TYR A 136 -2.85 10.24 -4.73
C TYR A 136 -2.84 9.10 -3.71
N SER A 137 -2.64 7.86 -4.15
CA SER A 137 -2.65 6.70 -3.24
C SER A 137 -1.55 6.74 -2.19
N LEU A 138 -0.41 7.40 -2.47
CA LEU A 138 0.69 7.56 -1.53
C LEU A 138 0.49 8.74 -0.56
N TRP A 139 -0.31 9.74 -0.95
CA TRP A 139 -0.51 10.93 -0.13
C TRP A 139 -1.34 10.67 1.15
N LEU A 140 -2.13 9.60 1.18
CA LEU A 140 -3.35 9.58 1.97
C LEU A 140 -3.17 9.45 3.48
N ASP A 141 -2.11 8.86 4.03
CA ASP A 141 -1.88 8.83 5.47
C ASP A 141 -0.54 8.25 5.94
N LEU A 142 -0.28 8.45 7.23
CA LEU A 142 0.87 7.91 7.95
C LEU A 142 0.86 6.37 8.03
N GLU A 143 -0.30 5.76 7.95
CA GLU A 143 -0.44 4.33 8.01
C GLU A 143 0.23 3.65 6.81
N ARG A 144 0.02 4.19 5.61
CA ARG A 144 0.66 3.66 4.40
C ARG A 144 2.16 3.88 4.41
N ALA A 145 2.61 5.04 4.86
CA ALA A 145 4.03 5.32 5.04
C ALA A 145 4.69 4.38 6.06
N SER A 146 3.97 3.93 7.09
CA SER A 146 4.46 2.96 8.07
C SER A 146 4.80 1.60 7.43
N SER A 147 4.15 1.24 6.33
CA SER A 147 4.46 -0.01 5.61
C SER A 147 5.89 -0.05 5.05
N PHE A 148 6.53 1.10 4.85
CA PHE A 148 7.91 1.18 4.35
C PHE A 148 8.93 0.65 5.37
N PHE A 149 8.58 0.63 6.66
CA PHE A 149 9.41 0.08 7.74
C PHE A 149 9.18 -1.41 7.98
N ALA A 150 8.17 -1.99 7.35
CA ALA A 150 7.83 -3.39 7.52
C ALA A 150 8.84 -4.32 6.83
N GLU A 151 9.02 -5.51 7.41
CA GLU A 151 9.77 -6.62 6.80
C GLU A 151 8.89 -7.39 5.80
N ILE A 152 7.63 -7.57 6.17
CA ILE A 152 6.61 -8.20 5.34
C ILE A 152 5.28 -7.46 5.47
N VAL A 153 4.65 -7.19 4.34
CA VAL A 153 3.33 -6.53 4.27
C VAL A 153 2.30 -7.54 3.76
N LEU A 154 1.21 -7.68 4.49
CA LEU A 154 0.01 -8.34 4.00
C LEU A 154 -0.91 -7.26 3.41
N ILE A 155 -0.97 -7.18 2.09
CA ILE A 155 -1.82 -6.25 1.37
C ILE A 155 -3.25 -6.79 1.39
N CYS A 156 -4.17 -6.08 2.03
CA CYS A 156 -5.60 -6.37 2.04
C CYS A 156 -6.34 -5.43 1.08
N GLU A 157 -7.38 -5.94 0.44
CA GLU A 157 -8.19 -5.14 -0.47
C GLU A 157 -8.85 -3.96 0.24
N GLY A 158 -9.33 -4.17 1.48
CA GLY A 158 -10.07 -3.16 2.20
C GLY A 158 -10.02 -3.28 3.72
N ALA A 159 -10.74 -2.35 4.35
CA ALA A 159 -10.76 -2.19 5.80
C ALA A 159 -11.32 -3.42 6.55
N THR A 160 -12.14 -4.24 5.91
CA THR A 160 -12.76 -5.42 6.55
C THR A 160 -11.72 -6.49 6.83
N GLU A 161 -10.96 -6.89 5.81
CA GLU A 161 -9.87 -7.86 5.91
C GLU A 161 -8.82 -7.36 6.88
N LYS A 162 -8.40 -6.09 6.71
CA LYS A 162 -7.41 -5.46 7.58
C LYS A 162 -7.83 -5.49 9.04
N ALA A 163 -8.99 -4.95 9.36
CA ALA A 163 -9.44 -4.84 10.75
C ALA A 163 -9.57 -6.21 11.43
N PHE A 164 -10.08 -7.21 10.71
CA PHE A 164 -10.26 -8.54 11.26
C PHE A 164 -8.94 -9.28 11.45
N ILE A 165 -8.07 -9.29 10.44
CA ILE A 165 -6.78 -9.97 10.51
C ILE A 165 -5.87 -9.32 11.53
N ASP A 166 -5.81 -7.99 11.55
CA ASP A 166 -5.02 -7.25 12.54
C ASP A 166 -5.48 -7.53 13.97
N TYR A 167 -6.82 -7.61 14.17
CA TYR A 167 -7.38 -8.01 15.46
C TYR A 167 -6.94 -9.44 15.85
N LEU A 168 -7.03 -10.41 14.94
CA LEU A 168 -6.65 -11.80 15.23
C LEU A 168 -5.15 -11.93 15.51
N ILE A 169 -4.30 -11.28 14.73
CA ILE A 169 -2.85 -11.28 14.94
C ILE A 169 -2.51 -10.68 16.30
N ARG A 170 -3.12 -9.56 16.67
CA ARG A 170 -2.80 -8.87 17.93
C ARG A 170 -3.30 -9.61 19.16
N ASN A 171 -4.45 -10.28 19.10
CA ASN A 171 -5.12 -10.81 20.27
C ASN A 171 -5.12 -12.35 20.37
N GLU A 172 -5.05 -13.06 19.23
CA GLU A 172 -5.27 -14.52 19.19
C GLU A 172 -4.07 -15.29 18.62
N TRP A 173 -3.39 -14.73 17.61
CA TRP A 173 -2.34 -15.42 16.87
C TRP A 173 -0.95 -14.91 17.25
N ILE A 174 -0.52 -15.26 18.48
CA ILE A 174 0.73 -14.78 19.07
C ILE A 174 1.93 -15.12 18.17
N ASP A 175 1.96 -16.33 17.62
CA ASP A 175 2.99 -16.82 16.69
C ASP A 175 3.11 -15.97 15.42
N LEU A 176 2.01 -15.44 14.90
CA LEU A 176 2.03 -14.54 13.77
C LEU A 176 2.41 -13.10 14.16
N ARG A 177 2.06 -12.68 15.38
CA ARG A 177 2.46 -11.37 15.90
C ARG A 177 3.98 -11.24 16.00
N GLU A 178 4.67 -12.31 16.38
CA GLU A 178 6.13 -12.33 16.46
C GLU A 178 6.83 -12.19 15.09
N ARG A 179 6.15 -12.50 14.00
CA ARG A 179 6.66 -12.34 12.62
C ARG A 179 6.65 -10.90 12.11
N LYS A 180 6.20 -9.94 12.92
CA LYS A 180 6.18 -8.49 12.57
C LYS A 180 5.50 -8.19 11.24
N ILE A 181 4.36 -8.83 11.00
CA ILE A 181 3.56 -8.63 9.79
C ILE A 181 2.86 -7.28 9.88
N TYR A 182 2.98 -6.49 8.83
CA TYR A 182 2.19 -5.27 8.69
C TYR A 182 0.98 -5.54 7.80
N VAL A 183 -0.23 -5.34 8.33
CA VAL A 183 -1.48 -5.52 7.57
C VAL A 183 -1.90 -4.18 6.99
N LEU A 184 -1.90 -4.06 5.68
CA LEU A 184 -2.15 -2.81 4.95
C LEU A 184 -3.49 -2.87 4.21
N ASP A 185 -4.35 -1.89 4.45
CA ASP A 185 -5.52 -1.61 3.61
C ASP A 185 -5.13 -0.67 2.47
N VAL A 186 -5.32 -1.12 1.23
CA VAL A 186 -4.99 -0.31 0.05
C VAL A 186 -6.21 0.40 -0.56
N MET A 187 -7.35 0.41 0.15
CA MET A 187 -8.59 1.08 -0.26
C MET A 187 -9.13 0.61 -1.62
N GLY A 188 -9.12 -0.68 -1.83
CA GLY A 188 -9.70 -1.34 -3.00
C GLY A 188 -8.69 -2.05 -3.89
N LYS A 189 -9.21 -3.04 -4.59
CA LYS A 189 -8.46 -3.96 -5.44
C LYS A 189 -7.62 -3.25 -6.51
N PHE A 190 -8.09 -2.14 -7.02
CA PHE A 190 -7.43 -1.32 -8.05
C PHE A 190 -6.08 -0.75 -7.60
N ASN A 191 -5.86 -0.61 -6.29
CA ASN A 191 -4.61 -0.09 -5.74
C ASN A 191 -3.55 -1.17 -5.49
N ILE A 192 -3.92 -2.45 -5.49
CA ILE A 192 -3.01 -3.55 -5.12
C ILE A 192 -1.74 -3.53 -5.96
N HIS A 193 -1.86 -3.47 -7.28
CA HIS A 193 -0.72 -3.49 -8.20
C HIS A 193 0.22 -2.29 -8.00
N ARG A 194 -0.30 -1.13 -7.59
CA ARG A 194 0.48 0.08 -7.32
C ARG A 194 1.43 -0.13 -6.16
N TYR A 195 0.92 -0.72 -5.06
CA TYR A 195 1.76 -1.06 -3.91
C TYR A 195 2.72 -2.22 -4.20
N MET A 196 2.32 -3.23 -4.99
CA MET A 196 3.22 -4.31 -5.41
C MET A 196 4.44 -3.75 -6.15
N ASN A 197 4.24 -2.82 -7.08
CA ASN A 197 5.32 -2.19 -7.84
C ASN A 197 6.21 -1.31 -6.96
N LEU A 198 5.62 -0.53 -6.06
CA LEU A 198 6.37 0.31 -5.13
C LEU A 198 7.20 -0.53 -4.15
N PHE A 199 6.61 -1.57 -3.57
CA PHE A 199 7.29 -2.45 -2.62
C PHE A 199 8.43 -3.25 -3.26
N LYS A 200 8.31 -3.58 -4.55
CA LYS A 200 9.39 -4.19 -5.32
C LYS A 200 10.64 -3.30 -5.29
N GLU A 201 10.49 -2.01 -5.58
CA GLU A 201 11.62 -1.09 -5.64
C GLU A 201 12.23 -0.81 -4.25
N LEU A 202 11.42 -0.91 -3.20
CA LEU A 202 11.85 -0.74 -1.80
C LEU A 202 12.29 -2.04 -1.12
N GLY A 203 12.37 -3.17 -1.84
CA GLY A 203 12.79 -4.45 -1.30
C GLY A 203 11.89 -5.00 -0.20
N ILE A 204 10.59 -4.66 -0.21
CA ILE A 204 9.61 -5.04 0.80
C ILE A 204 8.90 -6.31 0.36
N TYR A 205 9.07 -7.39 1.15
CA TYR A 205 8.29 -8.61 0.93
C TYR A 205 6.82 -8.33 1.18
N HIS A 206 5.97 -8.82 0.29
CA HIS A 206 4.53 -8.65 0.41
C HIS A 206 3.75 -9.85 -0.09
N SER A 207 2.56 -10.02 0.45
CA SER A 207 1.55 -10.97 -0.02
C SER A 207 0.22 -10.27 -0.15
N ILE A 208 -0.66 -10.83 -0.95
CA ILE A 208 -1.96 -10.24 -1.27
C ILE A 208 -3.08 -11.13 -0.73
N LEU A 209 -4.05 -10.49 -0.08
CA LEU A 209 -5.31 -11.08 0.35
C LEU A 209 -6.45 -10.22 -0.18
N ALA A 210 -7.25 -10.75 -1.11
CA ALA A 210 -8.34 -10.03 -1.74
C ALA A 210 -9.53 -10.94 -2.04
N ASP A 211 -10.64 -10.36 -2.46
CA ASP A 211 -11.82 -11.08 -2.89
C ASP A 211 -11.72 -11.38 -4.40
N ARG A 212 -12.09 -12.59 -4.86
CA ARG A 212 -12.15 -12.89 -6.32
C ARG A 212 -13.32 -12.20 -6.99
N ASP A 213 -14.43 -12.03 -6.26
CA ASP A 213 -15.67 -11.44 -6.77
C ASP A 213 -16.20 -12.20 -8.01
N GLU A 214 -16.32 -13.52 -7.92
CA GLU A 214 -16.88 -14.37 -8.98
C GLU A 214 -18.16 -13.77 -9.57
N ASN A 215 -18.38 -13.95 -10.87
CA ASN A 215 -19.45 -13.37 -11.67
C ASN A 215 -19.27 -11.88 -12.05
N ASN A 216 -18.07 -11.35 -11.93
CA ASN A 216 -17.76 -10.02 -12.36
C ASN A 216 -16.54 -10.00 -13.29
N ASN A 217 -16.79 -9.99 -14.62
CA ASN A 217 -15.73 -10.05 -15.62
C ASN A 217 -14.66 -8.95 -15.47
N VAL A 218 -15.04 -7.79 -14.91
CA VAL A 218 -14.07 -6.70 -14.65
C VAL A 218 -13.11 -7.11 -13.53
N HIS A 219 -13.64 -7.67 -12.44
CA HIS A 219 -12.79 -8.14 -11.34
C HIS A 219 -11.87 -9.29 -11.76
N GLU A 220 -12.30 -10.14 -12.69
CA GLU A 220 -11.43 -11.19 -13.23
C GLU A 220 -10.25 -10.59 -14.02
N ILE A 221 -10.49 -9.57 -14.85
CA ILE A 221 -9.41 -8.85 -15.56
C ILE A 221 -8.42 -8.26 -14.55
N ILE A 222 -8.92 -7.67 -13.47
CA ILE A 222 -8.09 -7.08 -12.42
C ILE A 222 -7.32 -8.14 -11.65
N ASN A 223 -7.95 -9.26 -11.31
CA ASN A 223 -7.28 -10.38 -10.65
C ASN A 223 -6.13 -10.92 -11.49
N GLN A 224 -6.34 -11.11 -12.79
CA GLN A 224 -5.28 -11.52 -13.73
C GLN A 224 -4.17 -10.46 -13.81
N PHE A 225 -4.52 -9.19 -13.84
CA PHE A 225 -3.52 -8.12 -13.84
C PHE A 225 -2.67 -8.13 -12.57
N ILE A 226 -3.27 -8.32 -11.40
CA ILE A 226 -2.56 -8.46 -10.13
C ILE A 226 -1.64 -9.69 -10.16
N GLU A 227 -2.11 -10.84 -10.64
CA GLU A 227 -1.31 -12.05 -10.77
C GLU A 227 -0.12 -11.87 -11.70
N ASN A 228 -0.32 -11.18 -12.82
CA ASN A 228 0.75 -10.88 -13.79
C ASN A 228 1.78 -9.87 -13.26
N ASN A 229 1.42 -9.08 -12.24
CA ASN A 229 2.34 -8.15 -11.57
C ASN A 229 3.17 -8.79 -10.45
N LYS A 230 3.12 -10.11 -10.25
CA LYS A 230 4.02 -10.79 -9.32
C LYS A 230 5.47 -10.45 -9.62
N ASN A 231 6.23 -10.21 -8.57
CA ASN A 231 7.64 -9.88 -8.65
C ASN A 231 8.45 -10.64 -7.58
N ILE A 232 9.77 -10.47 -7.57
CA ILE A 232 10.68 -11.21 -6.67
C ILE A 232 10.41 -10.98 -5.17
N TYR A 233 9.68 -9.92 -4.80
CA TYR A 233 9.28 -9.62 -3.43
C TYR A 233 7.83 -10.03 -3.14
N THR A 234 7.06 -10.47 -4.13
CA THR A 234 5.73 -11.03 -3.93
C THR A 234 5.86 -12.48 -3.47
N LYS A 235 5.50 -12.76 -2.22
CA LYS A 235 5.54 -14.13 -1.70
C LYS A 235 4.39 -14.96 -2.26
N ASN A 236 3.16 -14.56 -1.94
CA ASN A 236 1.96 -15.28 -2.36
C ASN A 236 0.78 -14.34 -2.61
N ILE A 237 -0.19 -14.83 -3.37
CA ILE A 237 -1.48 -14.18 -3.59
C ILE A 237 -2.57 -15.17 -3.23
N TYR A 238 -3.55 -14.74 -2.47
CA TYR A 238 -4.75 -15.51 -2.18
C TYR A 238 -6.00 -14.66 -2.44
N PHE A 239 -6.92 -15.22 -3.19
CA PHE A 239 -8.23 -14.63 -3.41
C PHE A 239 -9.27 -15.50 -2.73
N PHE A 240 -10.14 -14.92 -1.92
CA PHE A 240 -11.38 -15.59 -1.50
C PHE A 240 -12.28 -15.77 -2.73
N ASP A 241 -12.93 -16.91 -2.89
CA ASP A 241 -13.78 -17.22 -4.05
C ASP A 241 -14.86 -16.14 -4.25
N LYS A 242 -15.46 -15.66 -3.16
CA LYS A 242 -16.39 -14.53 -3.14
C LYS A 242 -15.84 -13.43 -2.26
N LYS A 243 -16.33 -13.31 -1.04
CA LYS A 243 -15.93 -12.31 -0.05
C LYS A 243 -15.51 -12.99 1.24
N ILE A 244 -14.74 -12.27 2.06
CA ILE A 244 -14.34 -12.77 3.37
C ILE A 244 -15.56 -13.12 4.24
N GLU A 245 -16.68 -12.38 4.16
CA GLU A 245 -17.90 -12.71 4.91
C GLU A 245 -18.50 -14.04 4.47
N ASP A 246 -18.51 -14.34 3.16
CA ASP A 246 -18.97 -15.64 2.64
C ASP A 246 -18.07 -16.78 3.13
N PHE A 247 -16.75 -16.58 3.08
CA PHE A 247 -15.78 -17.53 3.62
C PHE A 247 -16.03 -17.79 5.10
N LEU A 248 -16.28 -16.77 5.89
CA LEU A 248 -16.58 -16.87 7.32
C LEU A 248 -18.00 -17.38 7.60
N GLY A 249 -18.91 -17.35 6.61
CA GLY A 249 -20.30 -17.81 6.73
C GLY A 249 -21.17 -16.86 7.54
N ILE A 250 -20.92 -15.58 7.42
CA ILE A 250 -21.69 -14.52 8.08
C ILE A 250 -22.42 -13.66 7.05
N PRO A 251 -23.57 -13.07 7.39
CA PRO A 251 -24.31 -12.21 6.48
C PRO A 251 -23.57 -10.89 6.23
N LEU A 252 -23.73 -10.34 5.03
CA LEU A 252 -23.30 -8.98 4.72
C LEU A 252 -24.19 -7.96 5.44
N PRO A 253 -23.63 -6.89 6.00
CA PRO A 253 -24.42 -5.80 6.57
C PRO A 253 -25.05 -4.96 5.45
N HIS A 254 -26.17 -4.32 5.70
CA HIS A 254 -26.84 -3.43 4.74
C HIS A 254 -25.97 -2.23 4.34
N ARG A 255 -25.16 -1.71 5.26
CA ARG A 255 -24.25 -0.58 5.06
C ARG A 255 -22.81 -1.06 4.94
N ARG A 256 -22.13 -0.61 3.90
CA ARG A 256 -20.72 -1.02 3.60
C ARG A 256 -19.74 -0.60 4.70
N ASP A 257 -19.90 0.58 5.26
CA ASP A 257 -19.06 1.11 6.35
C ASP A 257 -19.12 0.27 7.64
N LYS A 258 -20.15 -0.57 7.79
CA LYS A 258 -20.28 -1.48 8.93
C LYS A 258 -19.63 -2.86 8.71
N ARG A 259 -19.07 -3.14 7.53
CA ARG A 259 -18.47 -4.46 7.25
C ARG A 259 -17.37 -4.86 8.25
N PRO A 260 -16.38 -4.00 8.59
CA PRO A 260 -15.36 -4.35 9.59
C PRO A 260 -15.95 -4.66 10.96
N LEU A 261 -16.89 -3.82 11.43
CA LEU A 261 -17.58 -4.03 12.68
C LEU A 261 -18.42 -5.31 12.67
N ASN A 262 -19.08 -5.61 11.55
CA ASN A 262 -19.93 -6.81 11.39
C ASN A 262 -19.11 -8.09 11.59
N VAL A 263 -17.94 -8.20 10.97
CA VAL A 263 -17.07 -9.37 11.10
C VAL A 263 -16.58 -9.51 12.55
N LEU A 264 -16.08 -8.45 13.15
CA LEU A 264 -15.61 -8.45 14.54
C LEU A 264 -16.73 -8.78 15.54
N TRP A 265 -17.93 -8.27 15.31
CA TRP A 265 -19.09 -8.56 16.15
C TRP A 265 -19.48 -10.04 16.09
N HIS A 266 -19.57 -10.62 14.89
CA HIS A 266 -19.89 -12.04 14.71
C HIS A 266 -18.82 -12.94 15.34
N TYR A 267 -17.55 -12.57 15.20
CA TYR A 267 -16.45 -13.30 15.83
C TYR A 267 -16.56 -13.27 17.36
N LYS A 268 -16.67 -12.09 17.96
CA LYS A 268 -16.74 -11.91 19.43
C LYS A 268 -17.97 -12.59 20.05
N ASN A 269 -19.05 -12.75 19.29
CA ASN A 269 -20.25 -13.44 19.74
C ASN A 269 -20.28 -14.93 19.38
N GLY A 270 -19.15 -15.51 18.98
CA GLY A 270 -19.02 -16.94 18.69
C GLY A 270 -19.84 -17.43 17.49
N LYS A 271 -20.24 -16.54 16.58
CA LYS A 271 -21.05 -16.87 15.40
C LYS A 271 -20.21 -17.33 14.21
N ILE A 272 -18.89 -17.26 14.29
CA ILE A 272 -17.96 -17.79 13.30
C ILE A 272 -17.38 -19.10 13.85
N SER A 273 -17.44 -20.19 13.08
CA SER A 273 -16.95 -21.48 13.55
C SER A 273 -15.43 -21.47 13.73
N LYS A 274 -14.94 -22.19 14.74
CA LYS A 274 -13.50 -22.33 15.01
C LYS A 274 -12.74 -22.92 13.81
N ASP A 275 -13.37 -23.82 13.06
CA ASP A 275 -12.79 -24.40 11.84
C ASP A 275 -12.49 -23.33 10.79
N LYS A 276 -13.38 -22.36 10.58
CA LYS A 276 -13.17 -21.25 9.64
C LYS A 276 -12.05 -20.31 10.08
N ILE A 277 -11.96 -20.03 11.38
CA ILE A 277 -10.86 -19.24 11.95
C ILE A 277 -9.54 -19.98 11.78
N TYR A 278 -9.52 -21.30 12.02
CA TYR A 278 -8.33 -22.12 11.80
C TYR A 278 -7.91 -22.14 10.32
N LYS A 279 -8.87 -22.33 9.40
CA LYS A 279 -8.60 -22.25 7.96
C LYS A 279 -8.04 -20.88 7.54
N LEU A 280 -8.62 -19.80 8.06
CA LEU A 280 -8.12 -18.46 7.81
C LEU A 280 -6.67 -18.29 8.31
N LYS A 281 -6.37 -18.77 9.51
CA LYS A 281 -5.00 -18.77 10.05
C LYS A 281 -4.04 -19.47 9.11
N ARG A 282 -4.39 -20.67 8.64
CA ARG A 282 -3.56 -21.45 7.70
C ARG A 282 -3.34 -20.74 6.35
N ILE A 283 -4.33 -19.99 5.87
CA ILE A 283 -4.17 -19.14 4.68
C ILE A 283 -3.14 -18.05 4.96
N ILE A 284 -3.28 -17.34 6.07
CA ILE A 284 -2.34 -16.26 6.44
C ILE A 284 -0.92 -16.82 6.64
N GLU A 285 -0.76 -17.96 7.32
CA GLU A 285 0.55 -18.62 7.50
C GLU A 285 1.25 -18.95 6.18
N ARG A 286 0.49 -19.29 5.13
CA ARG A 286 1.02 -19.59 3.79
C ARG A 286 1.35 -18.32 3.00
N LEU A 287 0.71 -17.21 3.34
CA LEU A 287 0.93 -15.92 2.68
C LEU A 287 2.22 -15.25 3.15
N ILE A 288 2.68 -15.55 4.34
CA ILE A 288 3.82 -14.89 5.00
C ILE A 288 4.97 -15.89 5.20
#